data_c53ea6c1086465b28dcb4320d286123b
#
_entry.id   c53ea6c1086465b28dcb4320d286123b
#
_cell.length_a   1.000
_cell.length_b   1.000
_cell.length_c   1.000
_cell.angle_alpha   90.00
_cell.angle_beta   90.00
_cell.angle_gamma   90.00
#
_symmetry.space_group_name_H-M   'P 1'
#
loop_
_entity.id
_entity.type
_entity.pdbx_description
1 polymer ?
#
loop_
_entity_poly.entity_id
_entity_poly.type
_entity_poly.pdbx_seq_one_letter_code
_entity_poly.pdbx_strand_id
1 'polypeptide(L)'
;ASIVKKNLQECGFILEKKKGFAGKRHMLTAYFAPQQLHDLKKKQTPWYCEKKIQHSNKSVILVGGGLAGCFTAHVLAQRGWKVILLEAQSKLGCGASGNKQAVLFPNLSAYASPLTELMLSAFLYAQKIYRPWLDETLAGGLNGTILLAQDEQEAAAHHGLHDWLNHYPELASLCTR
;
A
#
# COMPACT_ATOMS: atom_id res chain seq x y z
N ALA A 1 17.26 20.29 -9.12
CA ALA A 1 17.68 19.14 -9.99
C ALA A 1 19.03 18.55 -9.58
N SER A 2 20.02 19.35 -9.19
CA SER A 2 21.37 18.85 -8.81
C SER A 2 21.36 18.06 -7.49
N ILE A 3 20.62 18.53 -6.49
CA ILE A 3 20.53 17.87 -5.17
C ILE A 3 19.88 16.48 -5.29
N VAL A 4 18.78 16.38 -6.03
CA VAL A 4 18.08 15.08 -6.25
C VAL A 4 19.01 14.09 -6.94
N LYS A 5 19.73 14.54 -7.97
CA LYS A 5 20.71 13.72 -8.68
C LYS A 5 21.80 13.20 -7.73
N LYS A 6 22.39 14.09 -6.92
CA LYS A 6 23.42 13.74 -5.95
C LYS A 6 22.90 12.74 -4.91
N ASN A 7 21.74 13.00 -4.32
CA ASN A 7 21.16 12.12 -3.31
C ASN A 7 20.85 10.72 -3.87
N LEU A 8 20.30 10.62 -5.07
CA LEU A 8 20.05 9.33 -5.71
C LEU A 8 21.36 8.57 -5.97
N GLN A 9 22.41 9.24 -6.44
CA GLN A 9 23.71 8.60 -6.64
C GLN A 9 24.31 8.12 -5.32
N GLU A 10 24.23 8.93 -4.26
CA GLU A 10 24.66 8.55 -2.91
C GLU A 10 23.87 7.36 -2.35
N CYS A 11 22.60 7.18 -2.78
CA CYS A 11 21.78 6.02 -2.44
C CYS A 11 22.04 4.78 -3.31
N GLY A 12 23.04 4.81 -4.19
CA GLY A 12 23.41 3.67 -5.02
C GLY A 12 22.61 3.51 -6.31
N PHE A 13 21.97 4.59 -6.78
CA PHE A 13 21.32 4.61 -8.08
C PHE A 13 22.26 5.07 -9.18
N ILE A 14 22.26 4.35 -10.29
CA ILE A 14 22.87 4.79 -11.54
C ILE A 14 21.84 5.61 -12.31
N LEU A 15 22.20 6.81 -12.70
CA LEU A 15 21.29 7.79 -13.28
C LEU A 15 21.56 7.98 -14.75
N GLU A 16 20.50 7.99 -15.53
CA GLU A 16 20.53 8.29 -16.95
C GLU A 16 19.60 9.47 -17.26
N LYS A 17 20.11 10.42 -18.03
CA LYS A 17 19.34 11.59 -18.47
C LYS A 17 18.75 11.29 -19.83
N LYS A 18 17.41 11.27 -19.92
CA LYS A 18 16.67 11.02 -21.16
C LYS A 18 15.89 12.25 -21.60
N LYS A 19 15.38 12.21 -22.82
CA LYS A 19 14.45 13.23 -23.34
C LYS A 19 13.22 13.27 -22.43
N GLY A 20 12.81 14.47 -22.04
CA GLY A 20 11.67 14.66 -21.14
C GLY A 20 10.34 14.32 -21.81
N PHE A 21 9.32 14.09 -20.98
CA PHE A 21 7.95 13.84 -21.36
C PHE A 21 7.09 15.09 -21.10
N ALA A 22 5.98 15.26 -21.81
CA ALA A 22 5.01 16.34 -21.63
C ALA A 22 5.64 17.75 -21.59
N GLY A 23 6.43 18.11 -22.60
CA GLY A 23 7.06 19.44 -22.73
C GLY A 23 8.29 19.70 -21.88
N LYS A 24 8.69 18.77 -21.03
CA LYS A 24 9.93 18.87 -20.23
C LYS A 24 11.14 18.55 -21.11
N ARG A 25 12.20 19.36 -21.00
CA ARG A 25 13.43 19.15 -21.78
C ARG A 25 14.09 17.80 -21.50
N HIS A 26 14.11 17.41 -20.23
CA HIS A 26 14.81 16.22 -19.79
C HIS A 26 14.06 15.57 -18.62
N MET A 27 14.19 14.25 -18.52
CA MET A 27 13.84 13.47 -17.35
C MET A 27 15.05 12.67 -16.88
N LEU A 28 15.04 12.31 -15.60
CA LEU A 28 16.03 11.44 -15.00
C LEU A 28 15.41 10.05 -14.84
N THR A 29 16.06 9.05 -15.40
CA THR A 29 15.77 7.64 -15.10
C THR A 29 16.87 7.10 -14.20
N ALA A 30 16.53 6.19 -13.31
CA ALA A 30 17.47 5.61 -12.37
C ALA A 30 17.24 4.11 -12.26
N TYR A 31 18.30 3.34 -12.13
CA TYR A 31 18.22 1.96 -11.71
C TYR A 31 19.14 1.73 -10.52
N PHE A 32 18.69 0.85 -9.63
CA PHE A 32 19.41 0.58 -8.39
C PHE A 32 20.51 -0.46 -8.64
N ALA A 33 21.75 -0.10 -8.34
CA ALA A 33 22.93 -0.96 -8.51
C ALA A 33 23.62 -1.16 -7.14
N PRO A 34 23.19 -2.12 -6.33
CA PRO A 34 23.65 -2.31 -4.96
C PRO A 34 25.15 -2.60 -4.83
N GLN A 35 25.81 -3.04 -5.90
CA GLN A 35 27.25 -3.31 -5.92
C GLN A 35 28.13 -2.07 -5.75
N GLN A 36 27.59 -0.86 -5.92
CA GLN A 36 28.30 0.39 -5.74
C GLN A 36 28.10 1.00 -4.34
N LEU A 37 27.41 0.29 -3.44
CA LEU A 37 27.06 0.78 -2.10
C LEU A 37 28.19 0.62 -1.06
N HIS A 38 29.45 0.46 -1.48
CA HIS A 38 30.53 0.09 -0.56
C HIS A 38 30.83 1.10 0.57
N ASP A 39 30.34 2.36 0.51
CA ASP A 39 30.69 3.37 1.50
C ASP A 39 29.56 4.32 1.95
N LEU A 40 28.31 3.93 1.86
CA LEU A 40 27.27 4.70 2.52
C LEU A 40 27.40 4.56 4.03
N LYS A 41 28.07 5.50 4.68
CA LYS A 41 27.93 5.73 6.13
C LYS A 41 26.43 5.84 6.39
N LYS A 42 25.84 4.77 6.91
CA LYS A 42 24.43 4.75 7.34
C LYS A 42 24.25 5.90 8.33
N LYS A 43 23.64 7.00 7.90
CA LYS A 43 23.11 7.98 8.84
C LYS A 43 22.09 7.22 9.67
N GLN A 44 22.48 6.83 10.88
CA GLN A 44 21.58 6.24 11.85
C GLN A 44 20.62 7.34 12.30
N THR A 45 19.41 7.34 11.76
CA THR A 45 18.33 8.16 12.32
C THR A 45 17.84 7.45 13.57
N PRO A 46 17.89 8.10 14.76
CA PRO A 46 17.67 7.43 16.05
C PRO A 46 16.34 6.66 16.15
N TRP A 47 15.32 7.09 15.44
CA TRP A 47 13.98 6.47 15.44
C TRP A 47 13.80 5.34 14.41
N TYR A 48 14.81 5.06 13.58
CA TYR A 48 14.79 3.99 12.58
C TYR A 48 15.80 2.87 12.84
N CYS A 49 16.52 2.97 13.95
CA CYS A 49 17.48 1.95 14.33
C CYS A 49 16.79 0.79 15.05
N GLU A 50 15.93 0.08 14.34
CA GLU A 50 15.70 -1.30 14.73
C GLU A 50 17.00 -2.07 14.51
N LYS A 51 17.61 -2.53 15.62
CA LYS A 51 18.65 -3.54 15.54
C LYS A 51 18.06 -4.68 14.69
N LYS A 52 18.68 -5.01 13.57
CA LYS A 52 18.32 -6.22 12.83
C LYS A 52 18.53 -7.39 13.78
N ILE A 53 17.46 -7.80 14.43
CA ILE A 53 17.47 -9.02 15.22
C ILE A 53 17.56 -10.12 14.14
N GLN A 54 18.74 -10.74 14.05
CA GLN A 54 18.91 -11.96 13.28
C GLN A 54 18.20 -13.07 14.06
N HIS A 55 16.94 -13.30 13.76
CA HIS A 55 16.23 -14.45 14.28
C HIS A 55 16.82 -15.71 13.63
N SER A 56 17.59 -16.46 14.41
CA SER A 56 18.08 -17.78 14.04
C SER A 56 16.92 -18.77 13.83
N ASN A 57 15.78 -18.50 14.44
CA ASN A 57 14.57 -19.32 14.36
C ASN A 57 13.40 -18.46 13.85
N LYS A 58 13.01 -18.64 12.58
CA LYS A 58 11.90 -17.93 11.96
C LYS A 58 10.58 -18.57 12.37
N SER A 59 10.20 -18.43 13.65
CA SER A 59 8.89 -18.88 14.13
C SER A 59 8.13 -17.73 14.79
N VAL A 60 6.80 -17.74 14.63
CA VAL A 60 5.91 -16.71 15.16
C VAL A 60 4.57 -17.32 15.56
N ILE A 61 3.99 -16.81 16.63
CA ILE A 61 2.64 -17.10 17.05
C ILE A 61 1.80 -15.85 16.78
N LEU A 62 0.71 -16.01 16.04
CA LEU A 62 -0.29 -14.99 15.78
C LEU A 62 -1.57 -15.32 16.56
N VAL A 63 -2.16 -14.32 17.17
CA VAL A 63 -3.40 -14.48 17.94
C VAL A 63 -4.53 -13.76 17.22
N GLY A 64 -5.58 -14.50 16.89
CA GLY A 64 -6.75 -14.03 16.17
C GLY A 64 -6.75 -14.43 14.69
N GLY A 65 -7.74 -15.23 14.29
CA GLY A 65 -7.93 -15.76 12.94
C GLY A 65 -8.88 -14.94 12.07
N GLY A 66 -8.96 -13.63 12.28
CA GLY A 66 -9.64 -12.70 11.39
C GLY A 66 -8.81 -12.38 10.14
N LEU A 67 -9.29 -11.46 9.29
CA LEU A 67 -8.59 -11.02 8.06
C LEU A 67 -7.14 -10.61 8.34
N ALA A 68 -6.91 -9.80 9.36
CA ALA A 68 -5.57 -9.32 9.69
C ALA A 68 -4.62 -10.47 10.07
N GLY A 69 -5.07 -11.39 10.93
CA GLY A 69 -4.26 -12.54 11.35
C GLY A 69 -3.98 -13.51 10.21
N CYS A 70 -5.00 -13.85 9.44
CA CYS A 70 -4.84 -14.75 8.28
C CYS A 70 -3.92 -14.16 7.22
N PHE A 71 -4.07 -12.87 6.90
CA PHE A 71 -3.23 -12.20 5.92
C PHE A 71 -1.77 -12.10 6.39
N THR A 72 -1.56 -11.74 7.65
CA THR A 72 -0.22 -11.71 8.26
C THR A 72 0.41 -13.09 8.26
N ALA A 73 -0.36 -14.14 8.61
CA ALA A 73 0.10 -15.52 8.57
C ALA A 73 0.56 -15.92 7.17
N HIS A 74 -0.25 -15.60 6.15
CA HIS A 74 0.05 -15.88 4.76
C HIS A 74 1.37 -15.21 4.31
N VAL A 75 1.51 -13.92 4.56
CA VAL A 75 2.71 -13.15 4.16
C VAL A 75 3.96 -13.64 4.87
N LEU A 76 3.86 -13.98 6.16
CA LEU A 76 5.00 -14.51 6.91
C LEU A 76 5.39 -15.92 6.45
N ALA A 77 4.41 -16.78 6.17
CA ALA A 77 4.66 -18.11 5.64
C ALA A 77 5.38 -18.03 4.28
N GLN A 78 4.94 -17.14 3.37
CA GLN A 78 5.63 -16.89 2.10
C GLN A 78 7.08 -16.42 2.27
N ARG A 79 7.39 -15.78 3.39
CA ARG A 79 8.75 -15.34 3.76
C ARG A 79 9.55 -16.41 4.49
N GLY A 80 9.04 -17.65 4.56
CA GLY A 80 9.71 -18.80 5.18
C GLY A 80 9.64 -18.80 6.70
N TRP A 81 8.64 -18.15 7.30
CA TRP A 81 8.39 -18.25 8.75
C TRP A 81 7.52 -19.45 9.06
N LYS A 82 7.83 -20.16 10.15
CA LYS A 82 6.92 -21.13 10.76
C LYS A 82 5.87 -20.36 11.55
N VAL A 83 4.64 -20.37 11.05
CA VAL A 83 3.54 -19.59 11.65
C VAL A 83 2.60 -20.53 12.40
N ILE A 84 2.25 -20.15 13.63
CA ILE A 84 1.19 -20.77 14.42
C ILE A 84 0.12 -19.71 14.61
N LEU A 85 -1.09 -19.96 14.09
CA LEU A 85 -2.23 -19.08 14.23
C LEU A 85 -3.17 -19.65 15.29
N LEU A 86 -3.41 -18.89 16.36
CA LEU A 86 -4.33 -19.23 17.43
C LEU A 86 -5.66 -18.48 17.22
N GLU A 87 -6.76 -19.22 17.23
CA GLU A 87 -8.12 -18.68 17.13
C GLU A 87 -8.97 -19.23 18.28
N ALA A 88 -9.75 -18.37 18.91
CA ALA A 88 -10.63 -18.74 20.01
C ALA A 88 -11.89 -19.47 19.55
N GLN A 89 -12.32 -19.22 18.32
CA GLN A 89 -13.50 -19.83 17.73
C GLN A 89 -13.14 -21.14 17.00
N SER A 90 -14.15 -21.96 16.71
CA SER A 90 -13.96 -23.22 16.00
C SER A 90 -13.55 -23.08 14.53
N LYS A 91 -13.67 -21.89 13.97
CA LYS A 91 -13.33 -21.56 12.56
C LYS A 91 -12.65 -20.20 12.47
N LEU A 92 -11.87 -20.02 11.42
CA LEU A 92 -11.32 -18.71 11.08
C LEU A 92 -12.42 -17.77 10.58
N GLY A 93 -12.27 -16.48 10.79
CA GLY A 93 -13.17 -15.45 10.27
C GLY A 93 -14.55 -15.43 10.95
N CYS A 94 -14.71 -15.95 12.16
CA CYS A 94 -16.01 -15.99 12.84
C CYS A 94 -16.45 -14.66 13.48
N GLY A 95 -15.54 -13.70 13.66
CA GLY A 95 -15.85 -12.38 14.22
C GLY A 95 -16.30 -11.39 13.14
N ALA A 96 -15.89 -10.15 13.25
CA ALA A 96 -16.19 -9.08 12.27
C ALA A 96 -15.77 -9.47 10.84
N SER A 97 -14.73 -10.29 10.69
CA SER A 97 -14.27 -10.82 9.39
C SER A 97 -15.17 -11.93 8.83
N GLY A 98 -16.21 -12.35 9.54
CA GLY A 98 -17.15 -13.38 9.11
C GLY A 98 -18.36 -12.88 8.32
N ASN A 99 -18.40 -11.60 7.98
CA ASN A 99 -19.45 -11.03 7.15
C ASN A 99 -19.49 -11.72 5.78
N LYS A 100 -20.69 -12.14 5.36
CA LYS A 100 -20.89 -12.81 4.07
C LYS A 100 -20.59 -11.91 2.87
N GLN A 101 -20.70 -10.61 3.07
CA GLN A 101 -20.40 -9.58 2.06
C GLN A 101 -19.45 -8.55 2.68
N ALA A 102 -18.42 -8.21 1.94
CA ALA A 102 -17.46 -7.19 2.31
C ALA A 102 -17.14 -6.34 1.07
N VAL A 103 -16.88 -5.07 1.30
CA VAL A 103 -16.49 -4.13 0.27
C VAL A 103 -15.08 -3.63 0.59
N LEU A 104 -14.20 -3.74 -0.37
CA LEU A 104 -12.89 -3.11 -0.32
C LEU A 104 -12.96 -1.78 -1.07
N PHE A 105 -12.83 -0.69 -0.35
CA PHE A 105 -12.84 0.65 -0.93
C PHE A 105 -11.79 1.55 -0.25
N PRO A 106 -11.24 2.56 -0.95
CA PRO A 106 -10.35 3.52 -0.34
C PRO A 106 -11.17 4.51 0.50
N ASN A 107 -10.76 4.74 1.74
CA ASN A 107 -11.31 5.83 2.54
C ASN A 107 -10.60 7.13 2.15
N LEU A 108 -11.13 7.81 1.13
CA LEU A 108 -10.56 9.03 0.60
C LEU A 108 -11.01 10.24 1.43
N SER A 109 -10.12 11.20 1.59
CA SER A 109 -10.41 12.47 2.25
C SER A 109 -9.89 13.62 1.39
N ALA A 110 -10.60 14.74 1.38
CA ALA A 110 -10.17 15.97 0.74
C ALA A 110 -8.83 16.48 1.28
N TYR A 111 -8.46 16.04 2.47
CA TYR A 111 -7.19 16.36 3.09
C TYR A 111 -6.22 15.21 2.88
N ALA A 112 -5.08 15.49 2.25
CA ALA A 112 -3.98 14.54 2.13
C ALA A 112 -3.29 14.32 3.49
N SER A 113 -4.00 13.67 4.41
CA SER A 113 -3.46 13.31 5.71
C SER A 113 -2.59 12.06 5.62
N PRO A 114 -1.64 11.85 6.53
CA PRO A 114 -0.86 10.61 6.58
C PRO A 114 -1.73 9.35 6.67
N LEU A 115 -2.90 9.45 7.31
CA LEU A 115 -3.88 8.35 7.37
C LEU A 115 -4.49 8.07 5.99
N THR A 116 -4.86 9.11 5.23
CA THR A 116 -5.40 8.97 3.87
C THR A 116 -4.37 8.30 2.95
N GLU A 117 -3.11 8.72 3.03
CA GLU A 117 -2.02 8.10 2.25
C GLU A 117 -1.79 6.63 2.61
N LEU A 118 -1.82 6.31 3.90
CA LEU A 118 -1.71 4.92 4.38
C LEU A 118 -2.88 4.07 3.88
N MET A 119 -4.12 4.56 4.01
CA MET A 119 -5.32 3.83 3.59
C MET A 119 -5.36 3.62 2.08
N LEU A 120 -4.95 4.61 1.30
CA LEU A 120 -4.84 4.48 -0.15
C LEU A 120 -3.76 3.45 -0.54
N SER A 121 -2.60 3.52 0.08
CA SER A 121 -1.51 2.56 -0.14
C SER A 121 -1.95 1.13 0.20
N ALA A 122 -2.65 0.96 1.33
CA ALA A 122 -3.18 -0.33 1.76
C ALA A 122 -4.25 -0.87 0.78
N PHE A 123 -5.13 0.01 0.28
CA PHE A 123 -6.13 -0.33 -0.72
C PHE A 123 -5.51 -0.82 -2.03
N LEU A 124 -4.56 -0.07 -2.58
CA LEU A 124 -3.86 -0.45 -3.81
C LEU A 124 -3.08 -1.77 -3.66
N TYR A 125 -2.46 -1.97 -2.49
CA TYR A 125 -1.80 -3.23 -2.16
C TYR A 125 -2.79 -4.39 -2.07
N ALA A 126 -3.93 -4.20 -1.40
CA ALA A 126 -4.97 -5.20 -1.27
C ALA A 126 -5.55 -5.59 -2.63
N GLN A 127 -5.85 -4.62 -3.51
CA GLN A 127 -6.29 -4.90 -4.88
C GLN A 127 -5.32 -5.81 -5.63
N LYS A 128 -4.01 -5.52 -5.54
CA LYS A 128 -2.98 -6.33 -6.19
C LYS A 128 -2.97 -7.77 -5.69
N ILE A 129 -3.20 -7.98 -4.40
CA ILE A 129 -3.20 -9.31 -3.79
C ILE A 129 -4.48 -10.08 -4.10
N TYR A 130 -5.65 -9.41 -4.04
CA TYR A 130 -6.93 -10.08 -4.22
C TYR A 130 -7.27 -10.35 -5.69
N ARG A 131 -6.79 -9.53 -6.62
CA ARG A 131 -7.11 -9.66 -8.05
C ARG A 131 -6.93 -11.08 -8.60
N PRO A 132 -5.81 -11.79 -8.39
CA PRO A 132 -5.65 -13.16 -8.87
C PRO A 132 -6.65 -14.14 -8.24
N TRP A 133 -7.08 -13.91 -7.01
CA TRP A 133 -8.00 -14.81 -6.30
C TRP A 133 -9.46 -14.61 -6.68
N LEU A 134 -9.83 -13.41 -7.14
CA LEU A 134 -11.20 -13.10 -7.58
C LEU A 134 -11.58 -13.92 -8.81
N ASP A 135 -10.62 -14.20 -9.68
CA ASP A 135 -10.87 -14.93 -10.93
C ASP A 135 -10.92 -16.44 -10.72
N GLU A 136 -10.30 -16.96 -9.65
CA GLU A 136 -10.11 -18.42 -9.46
C GLU A 136 -10.88 -19.00 -8.28
N THR A 137 -10.98 -18.29 -7.17
CA THR A 137 -11.40 -18.89 -5.88
C THR A 137 -12.40 -18.08 -5.07
N LEU A 138 -12.51 -16.78 -5.30
CA LEU A 138 -13.38 -15.92 -4.52
C LEU A 138 -14.64 -15.53 -5.31
N ALA A 139 -15.80 -15.70 -4.66
CA ALA A 139 -17.05 -15.14 -5.16
C ALA A 139 -17.05 -13.62 -4.97
N GLY A 140 -16.55 -12.88 -5.93
CA GLY A 140 -16.45 -11.42 -5.90
C GLY A 140 -16.11 -10.83 -7.26
N GLY A 141 -16.01 -9.50 -7.33
CA GLY A 141 -15.67 -8.81 -8.55
C GLY A 141 -15.10 -7.41 -8.29
N LEU A 142 -14.42 -6.87 -9.28
CA LEU A 142 -13.91 -5.50 -9.31
C LEU A 142 -14.95 -4.58 -9.96
N ASN A 143 -16.09 -4.41 -9.31
CA ASN A 143 -17.25 -3.71 -9.87
C ASN A 143 -17.26 -2.20 -9.59
N GLY A 144 -16.29 -1.73 -8.81
CA GLY A 144 -16.26 -0.36 -8.31
C GLY A 144 -17.22 -0.15 -7.13
N THR A 145 -17.15 1.03 -6.54
CA THR A 145 -17.99 1.44 -5.41
C THR A 145 -18.48 2.86 -5.66
N ILE A 146 -19.77 3.09 -5.49
CA ILE A 146 -20.36 4.44 -5.54
C ILE A 146 -20.52 4.93 -4.10
N LEU A 147 -19.92 6.07 -3.80
CA LEU A 147 -20.11 6.77 -2.53
C LEU A 147 -21.15 7.87 -2.75
N LEU A 148 -22.26 7.77 -2.05
CA LEU A 148 -23.34 8.77 -2.11
C LEU A 148 -23.18 9.75 -0.95
N ALA A 149 -23.26 11.04 -1.25
CA ALA A 149 -23.34 12.04 -0.21
C ALA A 149 -24.75 12.03 0.41
N GLN A 150 -24.82 11.92 1.73
CA GLN A 150 -26.08 11.87 2.46
C GLN A 150 -26.57 13.29 2.84
N ASP A 151 -25.64 14.23 2.92
CA ASP A 151 -25.90 15.62 3.26
C ASP A 151 -24.99 16.59 2.49
N GLU A 152 -25.22 17.89 2.67
CA GLU A 152 -24.44 18.94 2.02
C GLU A 152 -22.98 18.98 2.49
N GLN A 153 -22.68 18.55 3.72
CA GLN A 153 -21.33 18.49 4.24
C GLN A 153 -20.52 17.39 3.53
N GLU A 154 -21.12 16.22 3.36
CA GLU A 154 -20.49 15.12 2.61
C GLU A 154 -20.35 15.48 1.13
N ALA A 155 -21.35 16.15 0.54
CA ALA A 155 -21.26 16.63 -0.83
C ALA A 155 -20.09 17.61 -1.02
N ALA A 156 -19.93 18.56 -0.10
CA ALA A 156 -18.79 19.48 -0.12
C ALA A 156 -17.45 18.77 0.05
N ALA A 157 -17.39 17.74 0.90
CA ALA A 157 -16.20 16.90 1.06
C ALA A 157 -15.86 16.13 -0.23
N HIS A 158 -16.86 15.58 -0.93
CA HIS A 158 -16.66 14.91 -2.21
C HIS A 158 -16.19 15.90 -3.29
N HIS A 159 -16.73 17.11 -3.33
CA HIS A 159 -16.22 18.16 -4.22
C HIS A 159 -14.77 18.53 -3.92
N GLY A 160 -14.38 18.61 -2.64
CA GLY A 160 -12.99 18.86 -2.25
C GLY A 160 -12.02 17.75 -2.66
N LEU A 161 -12.51 16.52 -2.86
CA LEU A 161 -11.71 15.42 -3.41
C LEU A 161 -11.45 15.58 -4.92
N HIS A 162 -12.33 16.25 -5.63
CA HIS A 162 -12.29 16.34 -7.10
C HIS A 162 -10.98 16.91 -7.62
N ASP A 163 -10.44 17.94 -6.97
CA ASP A 163 -9.25 18.64 -7.44
C ASP A 163 -8.02 17.74 -7.56
N TRP A 164 -7.82 16.85 -6.61
CA TRP A 164 -6.68 15.95 -6.68
C TRP A 164 -7.02 14.62 -7.37
N LEU A 165 -8.26 14.13 -7.32
CA LEU A 165 -8.69 12.92 -8.03
C LEU A 165 -8.65 13.06 -9.54
N ASN A 166 -8.79 14.27 -10.07
CA ASN A 166 -8.62 14.53 -11.50
C ASN A 166 -7.25 14.13 -12.05
N HIS A 167 -6.25 14.00 -11.18
CA HIS A 167 -4.93 13.50 -11.55
C HIS A 167 -4.86 11.96 -11.58
N TYR A 168 -5.89 11.28 -11.05
CA TYR A 168 -5.96 9.82 -10.89
C TYR A 168 -7.36 9.30 -11.28
N PRO A 169 -7.78 9.51 -12.53
CA PRO A 169 -9.13 9.15 -12.97
C PRO A 169 -9.41 7.64 -12.91
N GLU A 170 -8.35 6.82 -12.90
CA GLU A 170 -8.43 5.38 -12.74
C GLU A 170 -8.78 4.95 -11.29
N LEU A 171 -8.58 5.83 -10.32
CA LEU A 171 -8.88 5.56 -8.91
C LEU A 171 -10.34 5.88 -8.57
N ALA A 172 -10.78 7.07 -8.92
CA ALA A 172 -12.15 7.52 -8.69
C ALA A 172 -12.47 8.76 -9.55
N SER A 173 -13.75 8.98 -9.79
CA SER A 173 -14.26 10.17 -10.47
C SER A 173 -15.50 10.70 -9.76
N LEU A 174 -15.70 12.01 -9.79
CA LEU A 174 -16.92 12.64 -9.32
C LEU A 174 -17.99 12.54 -10.40
N CYS A 175 -19.13 11.93 -10.04
CA CYS A 175 -20.31 11.92 -10.90
C CYS A 175 -21.25 13.04 -10.44
N THR A 176 -21.54 13.98 -11.32
CA THR A 176 -22.61 14.98 -11.14
C THR A 176 -23.89 14.45 -11.76
N ARG A 177 -25.02 14.83 -11.14
CA ARG A 177 -26.36 14.58 -11.73
C ARG A 177 -26.58 15.43 -12.97
#